data_0cdafb686b71522c13948210d5d83ecc
#
_entry.id   0cdafb686b71522c13948210d5d83ecc
#
_cell.length_a   1.000
_cell.length_b   1.000
_cell.length_c   1.000
_cell.angle_alpha   90.00
_cell.angle_beta   90.00
_cell.angle_gamma   90.00
#
_symmetry.space_group_name_H-M   'P 1'
#
loop_
_entity.id
_entity.type
_entity.pdbx_description
1 polymer ?
#
loop_
_entity_poly.entity_id
_entity_poly.type
_entity_poly.pdbx_seq_one_letter_code
_entity_poly.pdbx_strand_id
1 'polypeptide(L)'
;MNILILDPYPKKSYRISKDTSGGYGTGNDFGDSFLPKTLKKLLIKNSKWPPLFAAYTYSVLKKDRHNVVYDEELPKNYEFFDLIIIISSIVSHETEIELIKKINNKVKIFVIGPFASNNSEKYLKYNLSIIMGEPEIFFIKNKDFINFSEKKLISHDVKNFNLDELPYPEYEEMGYDLKKINNLFGRGKSIPLIATRGCPFSCFKYCVYPLQQGRKIRQRSIKGIIDEIKYWKIKYSVKNFIFRDPVFSINRKHTVELCNELIQEKININFIAETHLNILDSDLIKLLKKAGLTGIKVGIESFDEEVIQEANRHTATKDDQLKKIRELERNKIQVSAMFILGFPADNPKTVMQTINYAKKLNTTYAQF
;
A
#
# COMPACT_ATOMS: atom_id res chain seq x y z
N MET A 1 -2.20 26.10 10.69
CA MET A 1 -3.59 25.65 10.47
C MET A 1 -3.85 24.40 11.29
N ASN A 2 -5.11 24.18 11.67
CA ASN A 2 -5.58 22.95 12.27
C ASN A 2 -6.10 22.04 11.15
N ILE A 3 -5.50 20.88 10.97
CA ILE A 3 -5.81 19.96 9.87
C ILE A 3 -6.20 18.60 10.45
N LEU A 4 -7.34 18.05 10.02
CA LEU A 4 -7.75 16.70 10.33
C LEU A 4 -7.50 15.80 9.11
N ILE A 5 -6.72 14.73 9.28
CA ILE A 5 -6.68 13.61 8.34
C ILE A 5 -7.67 12.57 8.85
N LEU A 6 -8.78 12.42 8.13
CA LEU A 6 -9.87 11.52 8.50
C LEU A 6 -9.83 10.25 7.65
N ASP A 7 -9.67 9.10 8.32
CA ASP A 7 -9.60 7.78 7.70
C ASP A 7 -10.81 6.91 8.09
N PRO A 8 -12.00 7.17 7.50
CA PRO A 8 -13.24 6.55 7.94
C PRO A 8 -13.37 5.09 7.50
N TYR A 9 -14.02 4.28 8.33
CA TYR A 9 -14.35 2.89 8.07
C TYR A 9 -15.86 2.66 8.23
N PRO A 10 -16.47 1.73 7.45
CA PRO A 10 -17.92 1.48 7.50
C PRO A 10 -18.41 1.02 8.87
N LYS A 11 -17.57 0.32 9.61
CA LYS A 11 -17.83 -0.14 10.99
C LYS A 11 -16.53 -0.10 11.79
N LYS A 12 -16.63 0.23 13.06
CA LYS A 12 -15.50 0.32 14.00
C LYS A 12 -14.63 -0.96 14.06
N SER A 13 -15.23 -2.12 13.80
CA SER A 13 -14.55 -3.43 13.77
C SER A 13 -14.15 -3.89 12.36
N TYR A 14 -14.50 -3.14 11.33
CA TYR A 14 -14.27 -3.49 9.94
C TYR A 14 -13.10 -2.68 9.40
N ARG A 15 -11.92 -3.20 9.59
CA ARG A 15 -10.72 -2.50 9.15
C ARG A 15 -10.26 -3.02 7.80
N ILE A 16 -10.06 -2.10 6.91
CA ILE A 16 -9.59 -2.31 5.56
C ILE A 16 -8.20 -1.69 5.47
N SER A 17 -7.25 -2.39 4.88
CA SER A 17 -5.95 -1.79 4.58
C SER A 17 -6.09 -0.88 3.35
N LYS A 18 -6.34 0.39 3.56
CA LYS A 18 -6.41 1.40 2.49
C LYS A 18 -5.06 1.65 1.82
N ASP A 19 -3.98 1.15 2.41
CA ASP A 19 -2.61 1.31 1.93
C ASP A 19 -2.13 0.16 1.03
N THR A 20 -2.83 -0.97 1.05
CA THR A 20 -2.47 -2.11 0.22
C THR A 20 -3.06 -1.99 -1.17
N SER A 21 -2.36 -2.51 -2.16
CA SER A 21 -2.86 -2.60 -3.54
C SER A 21 -3.29 -1.25 -4.11
N GLY A 22 -2.57 -0.17 -3.75
CA GLY A 22 -2.87 1.15 -4.23
C GLY A 22 -4.15 1.78 -3.65
N GLY A 23 -4.63 1.32 -2.48
CA GLY A 23 -5.69 2.00 -1.72
C GLY A 23 -7.12 1.61 -2.07
N TYR A 24 -7.35 0.54 -2.85
CA TYR A 24 -8.72 0.02 -3.00
C TYR A 24 -9.26 -0.63 -1.73
N GLY A 25 -8.38 -0.90 -0.77
CA GLY A 25 -8.73 -1.53 0.48
C GLY A 25 -9.05 -3.02 0.28
N THR A 26 -8.29 -3.86 0.90
CA THR A 26 -8.61 -5.30 0.99
C THR A 26 -9.08 -5.57 2.40
N GLY A 27 -10.34 -5.95 2.56
CA GLY A 27 -10.84 -6.47 3.81
C GLY A 27 -10.26 -7.87 4.05
N ASN A 28 -9.74 -8.14 5.23
CA ASN A 28 -9.52 -9.52 5.64
C ASN A 28 -10.85 -10.08 6.10
N ASP A 29 -11.64 -10.59 5.16
CA ASP A 29 -12.88 -11.30 5.48
C ASP A 29 -12.62 -12.79 5.51
N PHE A 30 -12.71 -13.35 6.71
CA PHE A 30 -12.55 -14.78 6.93
C PHE A 30 -13.90 -15.51 6.93
N GLY A 31 -14.99 -14.84 6.54
CA GLY A 31 -16.34 -15.36 6.56
C GLY A 31 -17.11 -15.14 7.87
N ASP A 32 -18.40 -15.49 7.85
CA ASP A 32 -19.35 -15.16 8.91
C ASP A 32 -19.59 -16.28 9.95
N SER A 33 -18.96 -17.44 9.80
CA SER A 33 -19.07 -18.52 10.78
C SER A 33 -18.37 -18.18 12.10
N PHE A 34 -18.66 -18.93 13.16
CA PHE A 34 -18.16 -18.62 14.52
C PHE A 34 -16.63 -18.56 14.62
N LEU A 35 -15.94 -19.52 14.01
CA LEU A 35 -14.46 -19.62 14.06
C LEU A 35 -13.78 -18.45 13.32
N PRO A 36 -14.13 -18.11 12.07
CA PRO A 36 -13.65 -16.92 11.39
C PRO A 36 -13.95 -15.62 12.12
N LYS A 37 -15.14 -15.45 12.71
CA LYS A 37 -15.46 -14.24 13.51
C LYS A 37 -14.56 -14.07 14.72
N THR A 38 -14.20 -15.17 15.38
CA THR A 38 -13.30 -15.15 16.54
C THR A 38 -11.86 -14.87 16.11
N LEU A 39 -11.38 -15.51 15.05
CA LEU A 39 -10.06 -15.24 14.45
C LEU A 39 -9.96 -13.80 13.94
N LYS A 40 -11.00 -13.26 13.31
CA LYS A 40 -11.08 -11.87 12.85
C LYS A 40 -10.89 -10.90 14.01
N LYS A 41 -11.58 -11.12 15.15
CA LYS A 41 -11.41 -10.26 16.35
C LYS A 41 -9.98 -10.28 16.89
N LEU A 42 -9.34 -11.44 16.92
CA LEU A 42 -7.98 -11.62 17.40
C LEU A 42 -6.94 -11.00 16.46
N LEU A 43 -7.08 -11.25 15.16
CA LEU A 43 -6.14 -10.77 14.13
C LEU A 43 -6.27 -9.27 13.88
N ILE A 44 -7.49 -8.72 13.82
CA ILE A 44 -7.72 -7.29 13.59
C ILE A 44 -7.19 -6.45 14.76
N LYS A 45 -7.36 -6.92 16.00
CA LYS A 45 -6.86 -6.20 17.18
C LYS A 45 -5.33 -6.02 17.15
N ASN A 46 -4.62 -6.94 16.49
CA ASN A 46 -3.16 -7.00 16.47
C ASN A 46 -2.51 -6.55 15.15
N SER A 47 -3.30 -6.23 14.12
CA SER A 47 -2.83 -5.91 12.76
C SER A 47 -3.25 -4.52 12.27
N LYS A 48 -3.32 -3.55 13.17
CA LYS A 48 -3.53 -2.16 12.78
C LYS A 48 -2.27 -1.63 12.09
N TRP A 49 -2.31 -1.55 10.76
CA TRP A 49 -1.25 -0.94 9.96
C TRP A 49 -1.59 0.52 9.69
N PRO A 50 -0.66 1.44 9.95
CA PRO A 50 -0.83 2.81 9.50
C PRO A 50 -0.84 2.85 7.96
N PRO A 51 -1.78 3.57 7.33
CA PRO A 51 -1.72 3.80 5.89
C PRO A 51 -0.47 4.62 5.56
N LEU A 52 0.43 4.07 4.74
CA LEU A 52 1.75 4.66 4.51
C LEU A 52 1.66 6.04 3.85
N PHE A 53 0.81 6.21 2.83
CA PHE A 53 0.64 7.50 2.18
C PHE A 53 0.00 8.55 3.11
N ALA A 54 -0.90 8.14 4.01
CA ALA A 54 -1.45 9.03 5.03
C ALA A 54 -0.39 9.45 6.04
N ALA A 55 0.50 8.52 6.43
CA ALA A 55 1.59 8.81 7.32
C ALA A 55 2.61 9.78 6.70
N TYR A 56 2.94 9.63 5.43
CA TYR A 56 3.75 10.61 4.71
C TYR A 56 3.05 11.97 4.62
N THR A 57 1.75 12.00 4.30
CA THR A 57 0.96 13.25 4.25
C THR A 57 0.96 13.94 5.60
N TYR A 58 0.72 13.19 6.68
CA TYR A 58 0.78 13.69 8.05
C TYR A 58 2.14 14.34 8.34
N SER A 59 3.23 13.61 8.06
CA SER A 59 4.59 14.07 8.36
C SER A 59 5.00 15.31 7.56
N VAL A 60 4.58 15.41 6.29
CA VAL A 60 4.79 16.59 5.46
C VAL A 60 4.09 17.80 6.06
N LEU A 61 2.82 17.68 6.40
CA LEU A 61 2.04 18.78 6.98
C LEU A 61 2.57 19.20 8.36
N LYS A 62 3.02 18.26 9.18
CA LYS A 62 3.69 18.54 10.48
C LYS A 62 5.00 19.30 10.27
N LYS A 63 5.83 18.87 9.32
CA LYS A 63 7.08 19.54 8.97
C LYS A 63 6.86 21.00 8.55
N ASP A 64 5.73 21.29 7.93
CA ASP A 64 5.29 22.64 7.55
C ASP A 64 4.63 23.40 8.73
N ARG A 65 4.76 22.92 9.95
CA ARG A 65 4.28 23.54 11.21
C ARG A 65 2.76 23.67 11.30
N HIS A 66 1.99 22.80 10.63
CA HIS A 66 0.56 22.69 10.85
C HIS A 66 0.27 21.87 12.11
N ASN A 67 -0.84 22.17 12.77
CA ASN A 67 -1.39 21.32 13.82
C ASN A 67 -2.22 20.22 13.15
N VAL A 68 -1.68 19.00 13.04
CA VAL A 68 -2.29 17.89 12.31
C VAL A 68 -2.77 16.84 13.29
N VAL A 69 -4.02 16.42 13.12
CA VAL A 69 -4.65 15.32 13.84
C VAL A 69 -5.00 14.21 12.83
N TYR A 70 -4.75 12.96 13.20
CA TYR A 70 -5.24 11.81 12.46
C TYR A 70 -6.31 11.10 13.29
N ASP A 71 -7.47 10.83 12.68
CA ASP A 71 -8.56 10.10 13.33
C ASP A 71 -9.31 9.21 12.33
N GLU A 72 -9.89 8.12 12.82
CA GLU A 72 -10.76 7.21 12.08
C GLU A 72 -12.25 7.63 12.20
N GLU A 73 -12.59 8.49 13.14
CA GLU A 73 -13.94 8.99 13.40
C GLU A 73 -13.98 10.53 13.33
N LEU A 74 -15.06 11.09 12.79
CA LEU A 74 -15.23 12.54 12.76
C LEU A 74 -15.47 13.07 14.19
N PRO A 75 -14.56 13.87 14.76
CA PRO A 75 -14.73 14.40 16.11
C PRO A 75 -15.94 15.35 16.18
N LYS A 76 -16.55 15.46 17.37
CA LYS A 76 -17.73 16.32 17.58
C LYS A 76 -17.46 17.78 17.26
N ASN A 77 -16.27 18.26 17.57
CA ASN A 77 -15.80 19.63 17.35
C ASN A 77 -15.07 19.80 16.01
N TYR A 78 -15.46 19.04 14.98
CA TYR A 78 -14.77 19.07 13.67
C TYR A 78 -14.74 20.48 13.02
N GLU A 79 -15.62 21.38 13.39
CA GLU A 79 -15.65 22.77 12.91
C GLU A 79 -14.44 23.60 13.41
N PHE A 80 -13.67 23.09 14.37
CA PHE A 80 -12.41 23.68 14.80
C PHE A 80 -11.29 23.56 13.76
N PHE A 81 -11.40 22.63 12.81
CA PHE A 81 -10.38 22.42 11.78
C PHE A 81 -10.56 23.38 10.61
N ASP A 82 -9.45 23.90 10.10
CA ASP A 82 -9.41 24.74 8.89
C ASP A 82 -9.55 23.88 7.62
N LEU A 83 -9.12 22.61 7.69
CA LEU A 83 -9.13 21.63 6.60
C LEU A 83 -9.36 20.21 7.13
N ILE A 84 -10.23 19.47 6.45
CA ILE A 84 -10.39 18.03 6.64
C ILE A 84 -9.94 17.31 5.36
N ILE A 85 -8.97 16.40 5.49
CA ILE A 85 -8.46 15.54 4.42
C ILE A 85 -9.06 14.15 4.61
N ILE A 86 -9.95 13.73 3.72
CA ILE A 86 -10.63 12.44 3.79
C ILE A 86 -9.90 11.42 2.93
N ILE A 87 -9.54 10.28 3.52
CA ILE A 87 -8.90 9.15 2.83
C ILE A 87 -9.98 8.26 2.22
N SER A 88 -10.02 8.20 0.88
CA SER A 88 -11.03 7.45 0.15
C SER A 88 -10.63 5.99 -0.11
N SER A 89 -11.64 5.12 -0.12
CA SER A 89 -11.52 3.75 -0.61
C SER A 89 -12.84 3.22 -1.17
N ILE A 90 -12.77 2.20 -2.04
CA ILE A 90 -13.97 1.57 -2.62
C ILE A 90 -14.93 1.04 -1.55
N VAL A 91 -14.39 0.59 -0.41
CA VAL A 91 -15.17 -0.11 0.64
C VAL A 91 -15.80 0.86 1.62
N SER A 92 -15.28 2.08 1.75
CA SER A 92 -15.78 3.09 2.70
C SER A 92 -16.39 4.31 2.04
N HIS A 93 -16.50 4.35 0.71
CA HIS A 93 -16.94 5.55 0.01
C HIS A 93 -18.36 6.03 0.41
N GLU A 94 -19.28 5.13 0.74
CA GLU A 94 -20.61 5.49 1.23
C GLU A 94 -20.52 6.23 2.57
N THR A 95 -19.74 5.70 3.51
CA THR A 95 -19.47 6.35 4.81
C THR A 95 -18.77 7.70 4.60
N GLU A 96 -17.82 7.78 3.67
CA GLU A 96 -17.15 9.03 3.32
C GLU A 96 -18.14 10.08 2.81
N ILE A 97 -19.06 9.69 1.93
CA ILE A 97 -20.10 10.58 1.40
C ILE A 97 -21.06 11.05 2.51
N GLU A 98 -21.44 10.18 3.44
CA GLU A 98 -22.26 10.58 4.60
C GLU A 98 -21.54 11.62 5.47
N LEU A 99 -20.26 11.43 5.72
CA LEU A 99 -19.44 12.39 6.47
C LEU A 99 -19.28 13.71 5.71
N ILE A 100 -19.06 13.68 4.39
CA ILE A 100 -19.00 14.88 3.55
C ILE A 100 -20.30 15.68 3.65
N LYS A 101 -21.46 15.01 3.57
CA LYS A 101 -22.77 15.67 3.74
C LYS A 101 -22.94 16.30 5.14
N LYS A 102 -22.43 15.63 6.18
CA LYS A 102 -22.51 16.12 7.56
C LYS A 102 -21.64 17.37 7.77
N ILE A 103 -20.43 17.38 7.16
CA ILE A 103 -19.51 18.53 7.22
C ILE A 103 -20.08 19.72 6.45
N ASN A 104 -20.67 19.50 5.27
CA ASN A 104 -21.47 20.40 4.46
C ASN A 104 -21.09 21.89 4.54
N ASN A 105 -20.09 22.30 3.78
CA ASN A 105 -19.61 23.69 3.65
C ASN A 105 -19.10 24.38 4.94
N LYS A 106 -19.13 23.71 6.10
CA LYS A 106 -18.65 24.28 7.36
C LYS A 106 -17.12 24.31 7.45
N VAL A 107 -16.47 23.30 6.84
CA VAL A 107 -15.01 23.15 6.80
C VAL A 107 -14.60 22.80 5.39
N LYS A 108 -13.45 23.29 4.96
CA LYS A 108 -12.87 22.92 3.66
C LYS A 108 -12.52 21.44 3.64
N ILE A 109 -12.84 20.75 2.53
CA ILE A 109 -12.58 19.31 2.39
C ILE A 109 -11.66 19.06 1.20
N PHE A 110 -10.59 18.30 1.44
CA PHE A 110 -9.85 17.60 0.40
C PHE A 110 -10.11 16.10 0.52
N VAL A 111 -10.28 15.42 -0.62
CA VAL A 111 -10.35 13.96 -0.68
C VAL A 111 -9.10 13.45 -1.37
N ILE A 112 -8.48 12.43 -0.79
CA ILE A 112 -7.26 11.79 -1.31
C ILE A 112 -7.48 10.30 -1.48
N GLY A 113 -6.68 9.69 -2.33
CA GLY A 113 -6.70 8.25 -2.54
C GLY A 113 -7.19 7.84 -3.94
N PRO A 114 -6.85 6.61 -4.37
CA PRO A 114 -7.06 6.19 -5.76
C PRO A 114 -8.54 6.02 -6.11
N PHE A 115 -9.40 5.68 -5.16
CA PHE A 115 -10.82 5.52 -5.46
C PHE A 115 -11.48 6.85 -5.85
N ALA A 116 -11.28 7.92 -5.07
CA ALA A 116 -11.78 9.25 -5.40
C ALA A 116 -11.15 9.80 -6.67
N SER A 117 -9.86 9.53 -6.90
CA SER A 117 -9.16 9.94 -8.14
C SER A 117 -9.79 9.31 -9.39
N ASN A 118 -10.23 8.05 -9.30
CA ASN A 118 -10.78 7.30 -10.44
C ASN A 118 -12.31 7.42 -10.58
N ASN A 119 -13.02 7.81 -9.51
CA ASN A 119 -14.47 7.97 -9.47
C ASN A 119 -14.83 9.38 -8.96
N SER A 120 -14.16 10.38 -9.49
CA SER A 120 -14.25 11.76 -9.01
C SER A 120 -15.68 12.33 -9.11
N GLU A 121 -16.48 11.88 -10.05
CA GLU A 121 -17.89 12.27 -10.22
C GLU A 121 -18.75 11.97 -8.99
N LYS A 122 -18.40 10.96 -8.20
CA LYS A 122 -19.10 10.63 -6.96
C LYS A 122 -18.90 11.68 -5.87
N TYR A 123 -17.78 12.39 -5.90
CA TYR A 123 -17.36 13.36 -4.88
C TYR A 123 -17.56 14.82 -5.32
N LEU A 124 -17.25 15.15 -6.58
CA LEU A 124 -17.24 16.53 -7.09
C LEU A 124 -18.63 17.17 -7.16
N LYS A 125 -19.70 16.42 -6.93
CA LYS A 125 -21.05 16.98 -6.72
C LYS A 125 -21.20 17.72 -5.37
N TYR A 126 -20.24 17.55 -4.46
CA TYR A 126 -20.16 18.27 -3.20
C TYR A 126 -19.11 19.39 -3.28
N ASN A 127 -19.11 20.29 -2.30
CA ASN A 127 -18.16 21.40 -2.23
C ASN A 127 -16.83 20.95 -1.64
N LEU A 128 -15.99 20.30 -2.45
CA LEU A 128 -14.69 19.77 -2.06
C LEU A 128 -13.74 19.71 -3.25
N SER A 129 -12.48 19.43 -2.99
CA SER A 129 -11.48 19.15 -4.03
C SER A 129 -10.86 17.76 -3.83
N ILE A 130 -10.46 17.15 -4.94
CA ILE A 130 -9.79 15.85 -4.95
C ILE A 130 -8.34 16.06 -5.37
N ILE A 131 -7.40 15.58 -4.55
CA ILE A 131 -5.97 15.54 -4.91
C ILE A 131 -5.71 14.17 -5.53
N MET A 132 -5.36 14.16 -6.81
CA MET A 132 -5.05 12.93 -7.56
C MET A 132 -3.62 12.45 -7.25
N GLY A 133 -3.44 11.15 -7.23
CA GLY A 133 -2.11 10.55 -7.11
C GLY A 133 -1.54 10.61 -5.69
N GLU A 134 -0.36 11.18 -5.53
CA GLU A 134 0.43 11.17 -4.30
C GLU A 134 0.24 12.46 -3.51
N PRO A 135 -0.64 12.49 -2.50
CA PRO A 135 -1.01 13.73 -1.80
C PRO A 135 0.16 14.37 -1.06
N GLU A 136 1.07 13.59 -0.50
CA GLU A 136 2.25 14.12 0.19
C GLU A 136 3.15 14.94 -0.74
N ILE A 137 3.30 14.54 -2.00
CA ILE A 137 4.07 15.31 -2.99
C ILE A 137 3.33 16.60 -3.36
N PHE A 138 2.00 16.55 -3.46
CA PHE A 138 1.19 17.74 -3.66
C PHE A 138 1.44 18.77 -2.55
N PHE A 139 1.38 18.37 -1.28
CA PHE A 139 1.60 19.28 -0.15
C PHE A 139 3.05 19.79 -0.05
N ILE A 140 4.04 19.00 -0.45
CA ILE A 140 5.44 19.48 -0.52
C ILE A 140 5.56 20.61 -1.54
N LYS A 141 4.91 20.47 -2.71
CA LYS A 141 5.04 21.41 -3.83
C LYS A 141 4.14 22.64 -3.72
N ASN A 142 3.06 22.57 -2.97
CA ASN A 142 2.04 23.61 -2.92
C ASN A 142 1.80 24.07 -1.47
N LYS A 143 2.66 24.94 -0.97
CA LYS A 143 2.56 25.44 0.41
C LYS A 143 1.29 26.25 0.66
N ASP A 144 0.79 26.93 -0.36
CA ASP A 144 -0.44 27.75 -0.32
C ASP A 144 -1.70 26.95 -0.70
N PHE A 145 -1.69 25.62 -0.48
CA PHE A 145 -2.77 24.73 -0.88
C PHE A 145 -4.15 25.14 -0.33
N ILE A 146 -4.21 25.88 0.76
CA ILE A 146 -5.47 26.38 1.32
C ILE A 146 -6.18 27.35 0.36
N ASN A 147 -5.45 28.02 -0.50
CA ASN A 147 -5.97 28.99 -1.46
C ASN A 147 -6.49 28.33 -2.75
N PHE A 148 -6.32 27.01 -2.90
CA PHE A 148 -6.92 26.32 -4.04
C PHE A 148 -8.44 26.44 -3.97
N SER A 149 -9.04 26.88 -5.08
CA SER A 149 -10.48 27.04 -5.17
C SER A 149 -11.20 25.69 -5.03
N GLU A 150 -12.43 25.75 -4.57
CA GLU A 150 -13.30 24.60 -4.36
C GLU A 150 -13.70 23.89 -5.64
N LYS A 151 -14.21 22.65 -5.52
CA LYS A 151 -14.74 21.82 -6.62
C LYS A 151 -13.73 21.52 -7.74
N LYS A 152 -12.51 21.14 -7.38
CA LYS A 152 -11.48 20.82 -8.37
C LYS A 152 -10.97 19.41 -8.26
N LEU A 153 -10.73 18.84 -9.43
CA LEU A 153 -9.86 17.69 -9.59
C LEU A 153 -8.43 18.23 -9.77
N ILE A 154 -7.60 18.08 -8.74
CA ILE A 154 -6.26 18.64 -8.72
C ILE A 154 -5.26 17.56 -9.11
N SER A 155 -4.64 17.72 -10.26
CA SER A 155 -3.52 16.90 -10.71
C SER A 155 -2.20 17.64 -10.47
N HIS A 156 -1.13 16.90 -10.22
CA HIS A 156 0.21 17.44 -10.05
C HIS A 156 1.25 16.49 -10.64
N ASP A 157 2.38 17.06 -11.09
CA ASP A 157 3.45 16.25 -11.67
C ASP A 157 4.30 15.61 -10.58
N VAL A 158 4.37 14.30 -10.59
CA VAL A 158 5.20 13.49 -9.69
C VAL A 158 6.41 12.88 -10.40
N LYS A 159 6.50 12.99 -11.74
CA LYS A 159 7.45 12.21 -12.56
C LYS A 159 8.92 12.41 -12.19
N ASN A 160 9.29 13.60 -11.76
CA ASN A 160 10.66 13.98 -11.46
C ASN A 160 10.89 14.28 -9.97
N PHE A 161 9.93 13.93 -9.11
CA PHE A 161 10.07 14.15 -7.67
C PHE A 161 11.12 13.19 -7.09
N ASN A 162 12.05 13.76 -6.32
CA ASN A 162 13.05 12.99 -5.58
C ASN A 162 12.42 12.39 -4.32
N LEU A 163 12.30 11.06 -4.26
CA LEU A 163 11.65 10.38 -3.14
C LEU A 163 12.41 10.53 -1.81
N ASP A 164 13.69 10.90 -1.82
CA ASP A 164 14.44 11.17 -0.59
C ASP A 164 14.06 12.50 0.09
N GLU A 165 13.26 13.35 -0.56
CA GLU A 165 12.68 14.56 0.05
C GLU A 165 11.53 14.25 1.01
N LEU A 166 10.95 13.03 0.92
CA LEU A 166 9.88 12.61 1.83
C LEU A 166 10.42 12.49 3.26
N PRO A 167 9.75 13.11 4.25
CA PRO A 167 10.11 12.91 5.65
C PRO A 167 9.83 11.46 6.07
N TYR A 168 10.47 10.99 7.12
CA TYR A 168 10.09 9.71 7.71
C TYR A 168 8.69 9.79 8.31
N PRO A 169 7.87 8.73 8.18
CA PRO A 169 6.51 8.74 8.69
C PRO A 169 6.42 8.89 10.22
N GLU A 170 5.54 9.75 10.73
CA GLU A 170 5.35 10.00 12.17
C GLU A 170 4.24 9.10 12.74
N TYR A 171 4.46 7.79 12.71
CA TYR A 171 3.45 6.80 13.11
C TYR A 171 2.94 6.96 14.54
N GLU A 172 3.82 7.25 15.50
CA GLU A 172 3.44 7.38 16.92
C GLU A 172 2.55 8.60 17.16
N GLU A 173 2.85 9.72 16.50
CA GLU A 173 2.03 10.92 16.61
C GLU A 173 0.63 10.73 15.98
N MET A 174 0.51 9.81 15.03
CA MET A 174 -0.76 9.38 14.49
C MET A 174 -1.53 8.40 15.42
N GLY A 175 -1.01 8.10 16.61
CA GLY A 175 -1.63 7.17 17.55
C GLY A 175 -1.34 5.68 17.31
N TYR A 176 -0.37 5.35 16.45
CA TYR A 176 0.02 3.97 16.21
C TYR A 176 1.10 3.51 17.18
N ASP A 177 0.80 2.52 18.01
CA ASP A 177 1.79 1.87 18.85
C ASP A 177 2.60 0.85 18.05
N LEU A 178 3.74 1.29 17.52
CA LEU A 178 4.63 0.45 16.72
C LEU A 178 5.15 -0.78 17.49
N LYS A 179 5.08 -0.76 18.83
CA LYS A 179 5.45 -1.91 19.66
C LYS A 179 4.42 -3.04 19.60
N LYS A 180 3.22 -2.77 19.14
CA LYS A 180 2.10 -3.73 19.02
C LYS A 180 1.80 -4.19 17.60
N ILE A 181 2.43 -3.58 16.59
CA ILE A 181 2.17 -3.92 15.19
C ILE A 181 2.92 -5.20 14.82
N ASN A 182 2.20 -6.28 14.59
CA ASN A 182 2.73 -7.52 14.06
C ASN A 182 2.49 -7.63 12.56
N ASN A 183 3.40 -8.25 11.83
CA ASN A 183 3.17 -8.53 10.42
C ASN A 183 2.31 -9.80 10.22
N LEU A 184 1.70 -9.91 9.04
CA LEU A 184 0.91 -11.08 8.63
C LEU A 184 1.67 -12.41 8.69
N PHE A 185 3.01 -12.38 8.65
CA PHE A 185 3.87 -13.56 8.72
C PHE A 185 4.33 -13.91 10.14
N GLY A 186 3.72 -13.31 11.16
CA GLY A 186 3.93 -13.67 12.57
C GLY A 186 5.32 -13.39 13.16
N ARG A 187 6.12 -12.56 12.50
CA ARG A 187 7.53 -12.33 12.87
C ARG A 187 7.80 -11.11 13.75
N GLY A 188 6.78 -10.60 14.43
CA GLY A 188 6.92 -9.47 15.35
C GLY A 188 6.81 -8.10 14.68
N LYS A 189 7.22 -7.07 15.39
CA LYS A 189 7.11 -5.66 15.00
C LYS A 189 7.69 -5.42 13.62
N SER A 190 6.93 -4.76 12.75
CA SER A 190 7.33 -4.49 11.37
C SER A 190 7.02 -3.05 11.00
N ILE A 191 7.85 -2.43 10.18
CA ILE A 191 7.66 -1.06 9.67
C ILE A 191 7.56 -1.10 8.16
N PRO A 192 6.54 -0.44 7.58
CA PRO A 192 6.46 -0.28 6.14
C PRO A 192 7.49 0.75 5.66
N LEU A 193 8.14 0.44 4.53
CA LEU A 193 9.09 1.29 3.82
C LEU A 193 8.74 1.36 2.35
N ILE A 194 9.29 2.33 1.66
CA ILE A 194 9.36 2.36 0.20
C ILE A 194 10.81 2.49 -0.26
N ALA A 195 11.19 1.76 -1.28
CA ALA A 195 12.42 1.95 -2.04
C ALA A 195 12.14 2.60 -3.41
N THR A 196 11.00 2.25 -4.02
CA THR A 196 10.60 2.73 -5.34
C THR A 196 9.12 3.08 -5.38
N ARG A 197 8.75 3.95 -6.32
CA ARG A 197 7.37 4.24 -6.70
C ARG A 197 7.22 4.26 -8.21
N GLY A 198 5.99 4.02 -8.66
CA GLY A 198 5.64 3.90 -10.07
C GLY A 198 5.72 2.47 -10.58
N CYS A 199 4.91 2.15 -11.58
CA CYS A 199 4.85 0.83 -12.18
C CYS A 199 4.67 0.94 -13.70
N PRO A 200 5.61 0.40 -14.50
CA PRO A 200 5.56 0.53 -15.96
C PRO A 200 4.57 -0.45 -16.61
N PHE A 201 4.14 -1.47 -15.88
CA PHE A 201 3.27 -2.51 -16.42
C PHE A 201 1.88 -2.00 -16.79
N SER A 202 1.25 -2.65 -17.75
CA SER A 202 0.00 -2.21 -18.38
C SER A 202 -1.27 -2.84 -17.79
N CYS A 203 -1.17 -3.48 -16.62
CA CYS A 203 -2.32 -4.07 -15.91
C CYS A 203 -3.23 -3.03 -15.24
N PHE A 204 -3.39 -1.88 -15.86
CA PHE A 204 -4.19 -0.75 -15.34
C PHE A 204 -5.71 -0.99 -15.33
N LYS A 205 -6.19 -2.03 -16.01
CA LYS A 205 -7.62 -2.39 -15.99
C LYS A 205 -8.12 -2.75 -14.59
N TYR A 206 -7.22 -3.24 -13.72
CA TYR A 206 -7.55 -3.59 -12.33
C TYR A 206 -6.54 -3.05 -11.30
N CYS A 207 -5.32 -2.71 -11.71
CA CYS A 207 -4.27 -2.28 -10.81
C CYS A 207 -4.23 -0.76 -10.67
N VAL A 208 -4.23 -0.26 -9.45
CA VAL A 208 -4.28 1.17 -9.13
C VAL A 208 -2.91 1.82 -8.96
N TYR A 209 -1.84 1.06 -8.84
CA TYR A 209 -0.51 1.63 -8.69
C TYR A 209 -0.13 2.64 -9.79
N PRO A 210 -0.33 2.33 -11.09
CA PRO A 210 -0.05 3.29 -12.14
C PRO A 210 -0.92 4.55 -12.09
N LEU A 211 -2.17 4.43 -11.59
CA LEU A 211 -3.07 5.58 -11.43
C LEU A 211 -2.63 6.49 -10.28
N GLN A 212 -2.14 5.92 -9.19
CA GLN A 212 -1.73 6.66 -8.01
C GLN A 212 -0.30 7.20 -8.11
N GLN A 213 0.64 6.34 -8.51
CA GLN A 213 2.08 6.65 -8.47
C GLN A 213 2.67 6.96 -9.85
N GLY A 214 1.86 6.84 -10.91
CA GLY A 214 2.32 7.00 -12.29
C GLY A 214 3.08 5.77 -12.81
N ARG A 215 3.49 5.86 -14.08
CA ARG A 215 4.17 4.76 -14.79
C ARG A 215 5.70 4.88 -14.76
N LYS A 216 6.22 6.09 -14.54
CA LYS A 216 7.67 6.32 -14.42
C LYS A 216 8.17 5.80 -13.08
N ILE A 217 9.17 4.94 -13.12
CA ILE A 217 9.83 4.44 -11.92
C ILE A 217 10.67 5.57 -11.33
N ARG A 218 10.46 5.85 -10.06
CA ARG A 218 11.28 6.74 -9.22
C ARG A 218 11.85 5.93 -8.07
N GLN A 219 13.10 6.18 -7.72
CA GLN A 219 13.83 5.40 -6.74
C GLN A 219 14.40 6.33 -5.67
N ARG A 220 14.41 5.86 -4.45
CA ARG A 220 15.19 6.49 -3.38
C ARG A 220 16.66 6.13 -3.55
N SER A 221 17.54 6.96 -3.03
CA SER A 221 18.96 6.59 -2.93
C SER A 221 19.14 5.40 -1.98
N ILE A 222 20.13 4.56 -2.25
CA ILE A 222 20.49 3.45 -1.35
C ILE A 222 20.79 3.99 0.05
N LYS A 223 21.56 5.09 0.12
CA LYS A 223 21.85 5.76 1.39
C LYS A 223 20.59 6.16 2.14
N GLY A 224 19.60 6.80 1.48
CA GLY A 224 18.35 7.22 2.11
C GLY A 224 17.54 6.05 2.67
N ILE A 225 17.50 4.91 1.95
CA ILE A 225 16.83 3.69 2.42
C ILE A 225 17.56 3.12 3.66
N ILE A 226 18.89 3.02 3.59
CA ILE A 226 19.71 2.50 4.69
C ILE A 226 19.61 3.37 5.93
N ASP A 227 19.67 4.68 5.78
CA ASP A 227 19.55 5.64 6.89
C ASP A 227 18.17 5.50 7.59
N GLU A 228 17.09 5.35 6.81
CA GLU A 228 15.76 5.14 7.39
C GLU A 228 15.66 3.80 8.12
N ILE A 229 16.20 2.71 7.56
CA ILE A 229 16.26 1.42 8.24
C ILE A 229 17.02 1.53 9.56
N LYS A 230 18.19 2.19 9.57
CA LYS A 230 18.98 2.42 10.78
C LYS A 230 18.20 3.25 11.81
N TYR A 231 17.54 4.32 11.38
CA TYR A 231 16.70 5.15 12.24
C TYR A 231 15.62 4.33 12.97
N TRP A 232 14.86 3.51 12.24
CA TRP A 232 13.81 2.68 12.82
C TRP A 232 14.36 1.59 13.73
N LYS A 233 15.50 0.99 13.37
CA LYS A 233 16.17 -0.01 14.23
C LYS A 233 16.60 0.59 15.55
N ILE A 234 17.17 1.77 15.54
CA ILE A 234 17.63 2.44 16.78
C ILE A 234 16.43 2.89 17.61
N LYS A 235 15.49 3.61 17.02
CA LYS A 235 14.36 4.22 17.73
C LYS A 235 13.41 3.18 18.36
N TYR A 236 13.14 2.08 17.66
CA TYR A 236 12.09 1.12 18.07
C TYR A 236 12.57 -0.32 18.23
N SER A 237 13.85 -0.59 18.07
CA SER A 237 14.42 -1.95 18.09
C SER A 237 13.71 -2.89 17.07
N VAL A 238 13.34 -2.36 15.92
CA VAL A 238 12.65 -3.10 14.85
C VAL A 238 13.66 -3.85 14.00
N LYS A 239 13.34 -5.10 13.69
CA LYS A 239 14.13 -5.94 12.77
C LYS A 239 13.38 -6.30 11.48
N ASN A 240 12.06 -6.11 11.46
CA ASN A 240 11.25 -6.54 10.33
C ASN A 240 10.73 -5.32 9.56
N PHE A 241 10.85 -5.35 8.24
CA PHE A 241 10.43 -4.29 7.35
C PHE A 241 9.53 -4.85 6.24
N ILE A 242 8.65 -4.03 5.72
CA ILE A 242 7.80 -4.37 4.60
C ILE A 242 7.99 -3.32 3.53
N PHE A 243 8.64 -3.69 2.44
CA PHE A 243 8.72 -2.82 1.28
C PHE A 243 7.37 -2.78 0.57
N ARG A 244 6.82 -1.56 0.47
CA ARG A 244 5.49 -1.28 -0.11
C ARG A 244 5.60 -0.79 -1.55
N ASP A 245 6.62 -1.24 -2.23
CA ASP A 245 6.86 -0.95 -3.63
C ASP A 245 5.86 -1.71 -4.51
N PRO A 246 5.35 -1.14 -5.61
CA PRO A 246 4.52 -1.88 -6.56
C PRO A 246 5.22 -3.12 -7.11
N VAL A 247 6.52 -2.99 -7.39
CA VAL A 247 7.41 -4.06 -7.84
C VAL A 247 8.82 -3.79 -7.32
N PHE A 248 9.17 -4.35 -6.19
CA PHE A 248 10.43 -4.08 -5.48
C PHE A 248 11.69 -4.28 -6.34
N SER A 249 11.73 -5.32 -7.15
CA SER A 249 12.90 -5.66 -7.98
C SER A 249 12.83 -5.13 -9.42
N ILE A 250 11.98 -4.13 -9.70
CA ILE A 250 11.77 -3.59 -11.06
C ILE A 250 13.07 -3.04 -11.69
N ASN A 251 13.94 -2.45 -10.89
CA ASN A 251 15.27 -2.07 -11.30
C ASN A 251 16.30 -3.02 -10.63
N ARG A 252 16.78 -4.01 -11.40
CA ARG A 252 17.72 -5.00 -10.91
C ARG A 252 18.98 -4.38 -10.30
N LYS A 253 19.56 -3.36 -10.94
CA LYS A 253 20.78 -2.70 -10.47
C LYS A 253 20.56 -2.11 -9.08
N HIS A 254 19.51 -1.32 -8.90
CA HIS A 254 19.18 -0.71 -7.62
C HIS A 254 18.90 -1.76 -6.52
N THR A 255 18.18 -2.83 -6.86
CA THR A 255 17.92 -3.94 -5.91
C THR A 255 19.19 -4.64 -5.48
N VAL A 256 20.11 -4.91 -6.43
CA VAL A 256 21.40 -5.53 -6.14
C VAL A 256 22.26 -4.62 -5.27
N GLU A 257 22.32 -3.32 -5.56
CA GLU A 257 23.05 -2.33 -4.77
C GLU A 257 22.51 -2.27 -3.33
N LEU A 258 21.19 -2.20 -3.15
CA LEU A 258 20.55 -2.21 -1.82
C LEU A 258 20.88 -3.50 -1.04
N CYS A 259 20.78 -4.65 -1.69
CA CYS A 259 21.10 -5.94 -1.04
C CYS A 259 22.58 -6.00 -0.63
N ASN A 260 23.49 -5.57 -1.50
CA ASN A 260 24.90 -5.55 -1.20
C ASN A 260 25.23 -4.63 -0.04
N GLU A 261 24.64 -3.44 0.01
CA GLU A 261 24.83 -2.49 1.12
C GLU A 261 24.34 -3.05 2.44
N LEU A 262 23.15 -3.66 2.47
CA LEU A 262 22.63 -4.36 3.65
C LEU A 262 23.57 -5.44 4.17
N ILE A 263 24.21 -6.19 3.27
CA ILE A 263 25.15 -7.27 3.59
C ILE A 263 26.48 -6.70 4.07
N GLN A 264 27.07 -5.74 3.35
CA GLN A 264 28.39 -5.16 3.64
C GLN A 264 28.40 -4.42 4.96
N GLU A 265 27.37 -3.61 5.23
CA GLU A 265 27.21 -2.90 6.49
C GLU A 265 26.70 -3.80 7.63
N LYS A 266 26.47 -5.08 7.36
CA LYS A 266 25.93 -6.05 8.35
C LYS A 266 24.62 -5.58 9.00
N ILE A 267 23.76 -4.93 8.22
CA ILE A 267 22.45 -4.47 8.66
C ILE A 267 21.52 -5.69 8.74
N ASN A 268 21.53 -6.35 9.88
CA ASN A 268 20.73 -7.54 10.09
C ASN A 268 19.24 -7.17 10.23
N ILE A 269 18.47 -7.37 9.15
CA ILE A 269 17.02 -7.18 9.08
C ILE A 269 16.34 -8.39 8.45
N ASN A 270 15.05 -8.50 8.69
CA ASN A 270 14.15 -9.32 7.90
C ASN A 270 13.25 -8.40 7.08
N PHE A 271 13.00 -8.73 5.84
CA PHE A 271 12.06 -7.95 5.06
C PHE A 271 11.13 -8.80 4.20
N ILE A 272 10.02 -8.18 3.82
CA ILE A 272 9.02 -8.71 2.91
C ILE A 272 8.89 -7.70 1.76
N ALA A 273 8.68 -8.20 0.55
CA ALA A 273 8.52 -7.36 -0.63
C ALA A 273 7.42 -7.91 -1.55
N GLU A 274 6.87 -7.03 -2.39
CA GLU A 274 6.01 -7.41 -3.52
C GLU A 274 6.83 -7.31 -4.81
N THR A 275 6.71 -8.29 -5.68
CA THR A 275 7.39 -8.26 -6.98
C THR A 275 6.70 -9.13 -8.02
N HIS A 276 7.21 -9.09 -9.23
CA HIS A 276 6.74 -9.86 -10.36
C HIS A 276 7.66 -11.06 -10.61
N LEU A 277 7.10 -12.28 -10.74
CA LEU A 277 7.92 -13.50 -10.91
C LEU A 277 8.85 -13.45 -12.14
N ASN A 278 8.44 -12.75 -13.22
CA ASN A 278 9.29 -12.64 -14.44
C ASN A 278 10.63 -11.99 -14.19
N ILE A 279 10.74 -11.14 -13.15
CA ILE A 279 11.95 -10.36 -12.87
C ILE A 279 12.94 -11.15 -12.00
N LEU A 280 12.47 -12.19 -11.33
CA LEU A 280 13.30 -13.02 -10.46
C LEU A 280 14.06 -14.08 -11.26
N ASP A 281 15.33 -14.24 -10.93
CA ASP A 281 16.17 -15.37 -11.30
C ASP A 281 16.85 -15.95 -10.06
N SER A 282 17.54 -17.09 -10.22
CA SER A 282 18.16 -17.81 -9.11
C SER A 282 19.21 -16.98 -8.35
N ASP A 283 19.99 -16.15 -9.05
CA ASP A 283 21.02 -15.34 -8.42
C ASP A 283 20.41 -14.21 -7.60
N LEU A 284 19.36 -13.55 -8.12
CA LEU A 284 18.64 -12.52 -7.39
C LEU A 284 17.92 -13.09 -6.17
N ILE A 285 17.29 -14.27 -6.31
CA ILE A 285 16.63 -14.95 -5.17
C ILE A 285 17.64 -15.24 -4.04
N LYS A 286 18.81 -15.77 -4.37
CA LYS A 286 19.88 -16.04 -3.39
C LYS A 286 20.39 -14.75 -2.74
N LEU A 287 20.61 -13.70 -3.52
CA LEU A 287 21.05 -12.41 -3.02
C LEU A 287 20.03 -11.77 -2.08
N LEU A 288 18.76 -11.73 -2.50
CA LEU A 288 17.66 -11.24 -1.67
C LEU A 288 17.56 -12.01 -0.35
N LYS A 289 17.69 -13.34 -0.39
CA LYS A 289 17.73 -14.17 0.83
C LYS A 289 18.89 -13.79 1.74
N LYS A 290 20.08 -13.61 1.19
CA LYS A 290 21.27 -13.21 1.95
C LYS A 290 21.12 -11.82 2.57
N ALA A 291 20.44 -10.91 1.90
CA ALA A 291 20.12 -9.57 2.38
C ALA A 291 19.02 -9.53 3.45
N GLY A 292 18.30 -10.65 3.69
CA GLY A 292 17.28 -10.75 4.72
C GLY A 292 15.85 -10.91 4.23
N LEU A 293 15.60 -11.18 2.94
CA LEU A 293 14.26 -11.48 2.45
C LEU A 293 13.71 -12.73 3.12
N THR A 294 12.56 -12.61 3.74
CA THR A 294 11.88 -13.70 4.46
C THR A 294 10.52 -14.06 3.87
N GLY A 295 9.90 -13.13 3.17
CA GLY A 295 8.63 -13.34 2.52
C GLY A 295 8.50 -12.50 1.25
N ILE A 296 7.78 -13.02 0.28
CA ILE A 296 7.54 -12.36 -0.99
C ILE A 296 6.09 -12.53 -1.41
N LYS A 297 5.50 -11.45 -1.91
CA LYS A 297 4.18 -11.46 -2.50
C LYS A 297 4.32 -11.39 -4.02
N VAL A 298 3.59 -12.25 -4.72
CA VAL A 298 3.64 -12.35 -6.19
C VAL A 298 2.23 -12.46 -6.75
N GLY A 299 1.92 -11.62 -7.73
CA GLY A 299 0.65 -11.70 -8.45
C GLY A 299 0.67 -12.82 -9.50
N ILE A 300 -0.19 -13.79 -9.31
CA ILE A 300 -0.49 -14.86 -10.27
C ILE A 300 -1.74 -14.49 -11.08
N GLU A 301 -2.71 -13.89 -10.40
CA GLU A 301 -4.00 -13.38 -10.84
C GLU A 301 -4.96 -14.50 -11.28
N SER A 302 -4.77 -15.11 -12.45
CA SER A 302 -5.58 -16.20 -12.98
C SER A 302 -4.73 -17.33 -13.56
N PHE A 303 -5.28 -18.52 -13.62
CA PHE A 303 -4.70 -19.65 -14.37
C PHE A 303 -4.99 -19.52 -15.86
N ASP A 304 -6.13 -18.97 -16.23
CA ASP A 304 -6.59 -18.89 -17.60
C ASP A 304 -5.85 -17.82 -18.39
N GLU A 305 -5.36 -18.17 -19.58
CA GLU A 305 -4.52 -17.26 -20.39
C GLU A 305 -5.36 -16.18 -21.08
N GLU A 306 -6.60 -16.46 -21.48
CA GLU A 306 -7.48 -15.47 -22.09
C GLU A 306 -7.85 -14.40 -21.05
N VAL A 307 -8.17 -14.82 -19.83
CA VAL A 307 -8.44 -13.91 -18.70
C VAL A 307 -7.23 -13.01 -18.42
N ILE A 308 -6.03 -13.58 -18.43
CA ILE A 308 -4.77 -12.83 -18.23
C ILE A 308 -4.51 -11.85 -19.38
N GLN A 309 -4.73 -12.24 -20.61
CA GLN A 309 -4.56 -11.39 -21.80
C GLN A 309 -5.56 -10.23 -21.79
N GLU A 310 -6.83 -10.50 -21.50
CA GLU A 310 -7.84 -9.43 -21.41
C GLU A 310 -7.54 -8.44 -20.28
N ALA A 311 -7.01 -8.93 -19.15
CA ALA A 311 -6.54 -8.08 -18.05
C ALA A 311 -5.27 -7.28 -18.39
N ASN A 312 -4.71 -7.47 -19.60
CA ASN A 312 -3.47 -6.87 -20.06
C ASN A 312 -2.28 -7.13 -19.10
N ARG A 313 -2.24 -8.35 -18.57
CA ARG A 313 -1.23 -8.80 -17.60
C ARG A 313 -0.17 -9.68 -18.26
N HIS A 314 1.08 -9.32 -18.13
CA HIS A 314 2.20 -10.18 -18.52
C HIS A 314 2.61 -11.05 -17.33
N THR A 315 2.51 -12.36 -17.48
CA THR A 315 2.90 -13.33 -16.44
C THR A 315 3.99 -14.26 -16.95
N ALA A 316 4.71 -14.90 -16.03
CA ALA A 316 5.57 -16.05 -16.34
C ALA A 316 4.68 -17.24 -16.81
N THR A 317 5.25 -18.14 -17.59
CA THR A 317 4.58 -19.41 -17.93
C THR A 317 4.27 -20.21 -16.65
N LYS A 318 3.29 -21.10 -16.70
CA LYS A 318 2.89 -21.93 -15.55
C LYS A 318 4.08 -22.72 -14.98
N ASP A 319 4.91 -23.25 -15.87
CA ASP A 319 6.09 -24.04 -15.47
C ASP A 319 7.17 -23.14 -14.83
N ASP A 320 7.39 -21.97 -15.37
CA ASP A 320 8.34 -21.00 -14.78
C ASP A 320 7.82 -20.48 -13.43
N GLN A 321 6.52 -20.20 -13.30
CA GLN A 321 5.89 -19.86 -12.02
C GLN A 321 6.16 -20.93 -10.96
N LEU A 322 5.88 -22.19 -11.30
CA LEU A 322 6.08 -23.33 -10.41
C LEU A 322 7.56 -23.50 -10.02
N LYS A 323 8.46 -23.40 -11.00
CA LYS A 323 9.91 -23.48 -10.79
C LYS A 323 10.40 -22.41 -9.82
N LYS A 324 10.04 -21.13 -10.06
CA LYS A 324 10.50 -20.00 -9.26
C LYS A 324 9.90 -20.03 -7.84
N ILE A 325 8.63 -20.39 -7.70
CA ILE A 325 7.99 -20.54 -6.39
C ILE A 325 8.70 -21.63 -5.57
N ARG A 326 8.97 -22.80 -6.16
CA ARG A 326 9.72 -23.87 -5.48
C ARG A 326 11.13 -23.42 -5.11
N GLU A 327 11.80 -22.63 -5.94
CA GLU A 327 13.12 -22.11 -5.64
C GLU A 327 13.10 -21.11 -4.47
N LEU A 328 12.12 -20.22 -4.43
CA LEU A 328 11.90 -19.30 -3.30
C LEU A 328 11.70 -20.09 -1.99
N GLU A 329 10.83 -21.09 -2.00
CA GLU A 329 10.54 -21.90 -0.81
C GLU A 329 11.73 -22.75 -0.37
N ARG A 330 12.52 -23.34 -1.31
CA ARG A 330 13.77 -24.04 -1.01
C ARG A 330 14.79 -23.11 -0.34
N ASN A 331 14.79 -21.83 -0.70
CA ASN A 331 15.60 -20.80 -0.03
C ASN A 331 14.96 -20.30 1.28
N LYS A 332 13.90 -20.95 1.79
CA LYS A 332 13.19 -20.56 3.02
C LYS A 332 12.63 -19.13 2.93
N ILE A 333 12.17 -18.72 1.77
CA ILE A 333 11.42 -17.49 1.53
C ILE A 333 9.94 -17.89 1.44
N GLN A 334 9.12 -17.34 2.34
CA GLN A 334 7.67 -17.59 2.33
C GLN A 334 7.05 -16.91 1.12
N VAL A 335 6.21 -17.63 0.39
CA VAL A 335 5.54 -17.09 -0.80
C VAL A 335 4.06 -16.87 -0.50
N SER A 336 3.59 -15.65 -0.74
CA SER A 336 2.16 -15.33 -0.81
C SER A 336 1.78 -15.13 -2.28
N ALA A 337 1.09 -16.10 -2.86
CA ALA A 337 0.55 -16.00 -4.20
C ALA A 337 -0.80 -15.29 -4.17
N MET A 338 -0.95 -14.24 -4.97
CA MET A 338 -2.16 -13.45 -5.06
C MET A 338 -2.93 -13.80 -6.33
N PHE A 339 -4.23 -14.00 -6.18
CA PHE A 339 -5.17 -14.36 -7.23
C PHE A 339 -6.33 -13.39 -7.25
N ILE A 340 -6.92 -13.21 -8.42
CA ILE A 340 -8.15 -12.45 -8.60
C ILE A 340 -9.19 -13.39 -9.23
N LEU A 341 -10.36 -13.49 -8.62
CA LEU A 341 -11.51 -14.19 -9.13
C LEU A 341 -12.58 -13.18 -9.51
N GLY A 342 -13.19 -13.36 -10.69
CA GLY A 342 -14.23 -12.46 -11.20
C GLY A 342 -13.69 -11.35 -12.11
N PHE A 343 -12.64 -11.62 -12.87
CA PHE A 343 -12.32 -10.79 -14.04
C PHE A 343 -13.50 -10.79 -15.03
N PRO A 344 -13.66 -9.74 -15.86
CA PRO A 344 -14.75 -9.71 -16.87
C PRO A 344 -14.82 -10.96 -17.75
N ALA A 345 -13.67 -11.54 -18.12
CA ALA A 345 -13.59 -12.78 -18.89
C ALA A 345 -13.75 -14.06 -18.08
N ASP A 346 -13.85 -13.98 -16.76
CA ASP A 346 -14.03 -15.18 -15.95
C ASP A 346 -15.41 -15.81 -16.12
N ASN A 347 -15.42 -17.13 -16.02
CA ASN A 347 -16.61 -17.96 -15.90
C ASN A 347 -16.37 -19.02 -14.82
N PRO A 348 -17.37 -19.80 -14.40
CA PRO A 348 -17.22 -20.81 -13.35
C PRO A 348 -16.08 -21.81 -13.60
N LYS A 349 -15.79 -22.14 -14.85
CA LYS A 349 -14.72 -23.08 -15.23
C LYS A 349 -13.34 -22.43 -15.00
N THR A 350 -13.10 -21.21 -15.49
CA THR A 350 -11.82 -20.50 -15.33
C THR A 350 -11.53 -20.19 -13.88
N VAL A 351 -12.54 -19.80 -13.10
CA VAL A 351 -12.45 -19.62 -11.65
C VAL A 351 -12.01 -20.92 -10.95
N MET A 352 -12.65 -22.05 -11.27
CA MET A 352 -12.26 -23.35 -10.68
C MET A 352 -10.86 -23.79 -11.11
N GLN A 353 -10.45 -23.52 -12.34
CA GLN A 353 -9.08 -23.77 -12.79
C GLN A 353 -8.07 -22.96 -11.98
N THR A 354 -8.35 -21.67 -11.71
CA THR A 354 -7.50 -20.80 -10.89
C THR A 354 -7.40 -21.30 -9.45
N ILE A 355 -8.50 -21.73 -8.83
CA ILE A 355 -8.51 -22.32 -7.48
C ILE A 355 -7.69 -23.62 -7.44
N ASN A 356 -7.85 -24.50 -8.44
CA ASN A 356 -7.09 -25.75 -8.51
C ASN A 356 -5.61 -25.50 -8.75
N TYR A 357 -5.28 -24.48 -9.55
CA TYR A 357 -3.88 -24.07 -9.75
C TYR A 357 -3.26 -23.53 -8.46
N ALA A 358 -3.98 -22.73 -7.69
CA ALA A 358 -3.50 -22.27 -6.39
C ALA A 358 -3.15 -23.44 -5.45
N LYS A 359 -4.00 -24.48 -5.42
CA LYS A 359 -3.70 -25.72 -4.68
C LYS A 359 -2.45 -26.44 -5.21
N LYS A 360 -2.26 -26.49 -6.54
CA LYS A 360 -1.08 -27.12 -7.17
C LYS A 360 0.20 -26.37 -6.87
N LEU A 361 0.16 -25.03 -6.84
CA LEU A 361 1.31 -24.19 -6.48
C LEU A 361 1.75 -24.44 -5.03
N ASN A 362 0.82 -24.74 -4.14
CA ASN A 362 1.06 -25.07 -2.72
C ASN A 362 1.98 -24.06 -2.03
N THR A 363 1.71 -22.77 -2.22
CA THR A 363 2.48 -21.69 -1.61
C THR A 363 2.18 -21.55 -0.12
N THR A 364 3.05 -20.86 0.62
CA THR A 364 2.84 -20.61 2.07
C THR A 364 1.49 -19.94 2.33
N TYR A 365 1.07 -19.01 1.48
CA TYR A 365 -0.24 -18.37 1.50
C TYR A 365 -0.79 -18.22 0.08
N ALA A 366 -2.10 -18.47 -0.08
CA ALA A 366 -2.87 -18.08 -1.25
C ALA A 366 -3.89 -17.03 -0.84
N GLN A 367 -3.86 -15.88 -1.50
CA GLN A 367 -4.79 -14.76 -1.27
C GLN A 367 -5.68 -14.63 -2.51
N PHE A 368 -7.00 -14.59 -2.29
CA PHE A 368 -8.01 -14.38 -3.31
C PHE A 368 -8.76 -13.07 -3.08
#